data_de58c81029127a23560bba6a8963a845
#
_entry.id   de58c81029127a23560bba6a8963a845
#
_cell.length_a   1.000
_cell.length_b   1.000
_cell.length_c   1.000
_cell.angle_alpha   90.00
_cell.angle_beta   90.00
_cell.angle_gamma   90.00
#
_symmetry.space_group_name_H-M   'P 1'
#
loop_
_entity.id
_entity.type
_entity.pdbx_description
1 polymer ?
#
loop_
_entity_poly.entity_id
_entity_poly.type
_entity_poly.pdbx_seq_one_letter_code
_entity_poly.pdbx_strand_id
1 'polypeptide(L)'
;MHSETRRLDSKQAEKEYLRRSGGGQWELLKPFPPSGQTATEEHSQHLLDFAVLLRVLAPRPSDLVLDLGAGSCWVSDWLRKCGFTTVAVDIAVDMMQLGRTRFGSAKGLVVGDMERLPFADRSFDKACCLNAFHHIPDSLAALREIRRVLKPNGVVFFSEPGVGHSSQPGSLAASRNYGVLEKEVLIDQFMDECRAAGFADVLLHPITNVMPLFSLGKTEWREWTRYSASKRPFRAMQKMWRSVLELFGLGKGHMLFEEAFAIRLARELQPVVETHPIMTAHCSRYVRPARVVDRAAIELADAPARARAASTVLLRLRLTNTGSTTWNESGGEVRLGVQLANAENHIIDRNYVRHPLPDSVGPRQQCEVEVPIGLPPSIGSCRLKFDLVREGVHWFETAGSEPRVHDIELTA
;
A
#
# COMPACT_ATOMS: atom_id res chain seq x y z
N MET A 1 -38.37 20.60 -7.78
CA MET A 1 -39.12 19.56 -8.53
C MET A 1 -38.29 18.89 -9.61
N HIS A 2 -37.76 19.59 -10.64
CA HIS A 2 -37.01 18.91 -11.72
C HIS A 2 -35.74 18.15 -11.26
N SER A 3 -34.99 18.67 -10.27
CA SER A 3 -33.79 18.02 -9.76
C SER A 3 -34.10 16.76 -8.93
N GLU A 4 -35.14 16.82 -8.14
CA GLU A 4 -35.56 15.71 -7.29
C GLU A 4 -36.16 14.56 -8.11
N THR A 5 -36.94 14.86 -9.15
CA THR A 5 -37.45 13.86 -10.09
C THR A 5 -36.28 13.14 -10.80
N ARG A 6 -35.28 13.87 -11.31
CA ARG A 6 -34.08 13.27 -11.94
C ARG A 6 -33.28 12.38 -10.98
N ARG A 7 -33.19 12.81 -9.70
CA ARG A 7 -32.51 12.01 -8.66
C ARG A 7 -33.22 10.69 -8.38
N LEU A 8 -34.54 10.69 -8.33
CA LEU A 8 -35.35 9.49 -8.15
C LEU A 8 -35.28 8.57 -9.37
N ASP A 9 -35.29 9.16 -10.57
CA ASP A 9 -35.19 8.43 -11.81
C ASP A 9 -33.86 7.69 -11.96
N SER A 10 -32.73 8.35 -11.63
CA SER A 10 -31.41 7.70 -11.68
C SER A 10 -31.25 6.58 -10.65
N LYS A 11 -31.76 6.75 -9.43
CA LYS A 11 -31.76 5.68 -8.43
C LYS A 11 -32.61 4.48 -8.85
N GLN A 12 -33.74 4.72 -9.51
CA GLN A 12 -34.56 3.63 -10.04
C GLN A 12 -33.84 2.93 -11.20
N ALA A 13 -33.15 3.68 -12.04
CA ALA A 13 -32.33 3.13 -13.11
C ALA A 13 -31.22 2.19 -12.58
N GLU A 14 -30.52 2.59 -11.51
CA GLU A 14 -29.53 1.73 -10.86
C GLU A 14 -30.12 0.42 -10.33
N LYS A 15 -31.29 0.48 -9.67
CA LYS A 15 -31.98 -0.72 -9.16
C LYS A 15 -32.36 -1.71 -10.26
N GLU A 16 -32.60 -1.23 -11.46
CA GLU A 16 -33.06 -2.02 -12.60
C GLU A 16 -31.93 -2.36 -13.59
N TYR A 17 -30.77 -1.76 -13.44
CA TYR A 17 -29.67 -1.83 -14.41
C TYR A 17 -29.31 -3.28 -14.76
N LEU A 18 -29.11 -4.13 -13.76
CA LEU A 18 -28.67 -5.50 -13.97
C LEU A 18 -29.67 -6.31 -14.80
N ARG A 19 -30.99 -6.16 -14.51
CA ARG A 19 -32.05 -6.84 -15.25
C ARG A 19 -32.16 -6.35 -16.69
N ARG A 20 -32.02 -5.03 -16.88
CA ARG A 20 -32.18 -4.39 -18.21
C ARG A 20 -30.96 -4.61 -19.10
N SER A 21 -29.77 -4.65 -18.53
CA SER A 21 -28.49 -4.87 -19.25
C SER A 21 -28.22 -6.35 -19.55
N GLY A 22 -28.80 -7.28 -18.78
CA GLY A 22 -28.49 -8.71 -18.90
C GLY A 22 -27.09 -9.09 -18.41
N GLY A 23 -26.38 -8.19 -17.70
CA GLY A 23 -24.98 -8.33 -17.32
C GLY A 23 -24.68 -9.28 -16.15
N GLY A 24 -25.65 -10.08 -15.68
CA GLY A 24 -25.51 -10.88 -14.47
C GLY A 24 -24.33 -11.84 -14.45
N GLN A 25 -24.03 -12.50 -15.57
CA GLN A 25 -22.90 -13.41 -15.68
C GLN A 25 -21.57 -12.64 -15.62
N TRP A 26 -21.47 -11.51 -16.30
CA TRP A 26 -20.29 -10.64 -16.26
C TRP A 26 -20.02 -10.14 -14.85
N GLU A 27 -21.04 -9.66 -14.15
CA GLU A 27 -20.94 -9.20 -12.76
C GLU A 27 -20.52 -10.32 -11.81
N LEU A 28 -21.06 -11.53 -11.97
CA LEU A 28 -20.74 -12.67 -11.12
C LEU A 28 -19.26 -13.11 -11.29
N LEU A 29 -18.70 -12.95 -12.48
CA LEU A 29 -17.32 -13.34 -12.78
C LEU A 29 -16.27 -12.29 -12.38
N LYS A 30 -16.68 -11.06 -12.00
CA LYS A 30 -15.73 -10.07 -11.46
C LYS A 30 -14.88 -10.68 -10.33
N PRO A 31 -13.59 -10.40 -10.27
CA PRO A 31 -12.80 -9.43 -11.06
C PRO A 31 -12.29 -9.96 -12.41
N PHE A 32 -12.71 -11.13 -12.87
CA PHE A 32 -12.27 -11.76 -14.12
C PHE A 32 -13.42 -12.02 -15.10
N PRO A 33 -14.21 -10.99 -15.46
CA PRO A 33 -15.29 -11.21 -16.40
C PRO A 33 -14.73 -11.60 -17.77
N PRO A 34 -15.39 -12.53 -18.50
CA PRO A 34 -15.01 -12.83 -19.86
C PRO A 34 -15.45 -11.65 -20.73
N SER A 35 -14.57 -10.73 -20.98
CA SER A 35 -14.80 -9.60 -21.87
C SER A 35 -13.95 -9.74 -23.14
N GLY A 36 -14.30 -8.97 -24.16
CA GLY A 36 -13.64 -8.99 -25.45
C GLY A 36 -12.21 -8.45 -25.43
N GLN A 37 -11.87 -7.54 -26.37
CA GLN A 37 -10.50 -7.03 -26.52
C GLN A 37 -9.97 -6.22 -25.30
N THR A 38 -10.84 -5.69 -24.43
CA THR A 38 -10.47 -4.89 -23.24
C THR A 38 -10.32 -5.73 -21.97
N ALA A 39 -10.54 -7.03 -22.01
CA ALA A 39 -10.55 -7.90 -20.83
C ALA A 39 -9.27 -7.79 -19.97
N THR A 40 -8.09 -7.73 -20.61
CA THR A 40 -6.82 -7.66 -19.92
C THR A 40 -6.67 -6.35 -19.12
N GLU A 41 -7.14 -5.24 -19.68
CA GLU A 41 -7.06 -3.92 -19.03
C GLU A 41 -8.02 -3.85 -17.85
N GLU A 42 -9.26 -4.33 -18.01
CA GLU A 42 -10.27 -4.39 -16.93
C GLU A 42 -9.81 -5.29 -15.77
N HIS A 43 -9.28 -6.49 -16.08
CA HIS A 43 -8.74 -7.39 -15.07
C HIS A 43 -7.58 -6.76 -14.32
N SER A 44 -6.66 -6.12 -15.03
CA SER A 44 -5.51 -5.43 -14.45
C SER A 44 -5.96 -4.30 -13.53
N GLN A 45 -6.99 -3.53 -13.92
CA GLN A 45 -7.56 -2.45 -13.14
C GLN A 45 -8.18 -2.97 -11.84
N HIS A 46 -9.04 -3.98 -11.90
CA HIS A 46 -9.64 -4.58 -10.70
C HIS A 46 -8.60 -5.11 -9.72
N LEU A 47 -7.55 -5.78 -10.24
CA LEU A 47 -6.46 -6.29 -9.40
C LEU A 47 -5.66 -5.16 -8.75
N LEU A 48 -5.36 -4.10 -9.52
CA LEU A 48 -4.66 -2.93 -9.03
C LEU A 48 -5.46 -2.23 -7.93
N ASP A 49 -6.73 -1.94 -8.19
CA ASP A 49 -7.62 -1.29 -7.22
C ASP A 49 -7.69 -2.06 -5.90
N PHE A 50 -7.81 -3.37 -5.97
CA PHE A 50 -7.83 -4.21 -4.78
C PHE A 50 -6.48 -4.22 -4.05
N ALA A 51 -5.36 -4.30 -4.76
CA ALA A 51 -4.03 -4.27 -4.16
C ALA A 51 -3.76 -2.91 -3.48
N VAL A 52 -4.19 -1.82 -4.12
CA VAL A 52 -4.07 -0.46 -3.57
C VAL A 52 -4.97 -0.29 -2.35
N LEU A 53 -6.22 -0.77 -2.42
CA LEU A 53 -7.15 -0.78 -1.29
C LEU A 53 -6.50 -1.43 -0.06
N LEU A 54 -5.98 -2.66 -0.21
CA LEU A 54 -5.32 -3.36 0.89
C LEU A 54 -4.15 -2.55 1.47
N ARG A 55 -3.36 -1.92 0.62
CA ARG A 55 -2.17 -1.18 1.05
C ARG A 55 -2.48 0.16 1.69
N VAL A 56 -3.47 0.90 1.15
CA VAL A 56 -3.80 2.26 1.57
C VAL A 56 -4.79 2.25 2.73
N LEU A 57 -5.86 1.47 2.63
CA LEU A 57 -6.83 1.32 3.70
C LEU A 57 -6.26 0.54 4.89
N ALA A 58 -5.35 -0.40 4.61
CA ALA A 58 -4.63 -1.23 5.58
C ALA A 58 -5.56 -1.78 6.68
N PRO A 59 -6.63 -2.54 6.34
CA PRO A 59 -7.55 -3.05 7.32
C PRO A 59 -6.86 -4.07 8.24
N ARG A 60 -7.24 -4.09 9.52
CA ARG A 60 -6.78 -5.08 10.50
C ARG A 60 -7.79 -6.22 10.60
N PRO A 61 -7.40 -7.42 11.03
CA PRO A 61 -8.33 -8.54 11.20
C PRO A 61 -9.52 -8.23 12.16
N SER A 62 -9.33 -7.29 13.09
CA SER A 62 -10.38 -6.84 14.02
C SER A 62 -11.31 -5.77 13.44
N ASP A 63 -10.98 -5.18 12.30
CA ASP A 63 -11.77 -4.10 11.70
C ASP A 63 -13.02 -4.68 11.02
N LEU A 64 -14.15 -4.00 11.18
CA LEU A 64 -15.35 -4.21 10.41
C LEU A 64 -15.34 -3.27 9.20
N VAL A 65 -15.28 -3.83 7.99
CA VAL A 65 -15.17 -3.09 6.73
C VAL A 65 -16.52 -3.01 6.03
N LEU A 66 -16.94 -1.81 5.66
CA LEU A 66 -18.15 -1.55 4.85
C LEU A 66 -17.75 -1.42 3.37
N ASP A 67 -18.31 -2.25 2.51
CA ASP A 67 -18.18 -2.20 1.06
C ASP A 67 -19.41 -1.48 0.48
N LEU A 68 -19.21 -0.26 -0.02
CA LEU A 68 -20.23 0.69 -0.44
C LEU A 68 -20.44 0.62 -1.95
N GLY A 69 -21.69 0.43 -2.39
CA GLY A 69 -22.00 0.17 -3.81
C GLY A 69 -21.34 -1.12 -4.26
N ALA A 70 -21.51 -2.17 -3.46
CA ALA A 70 -20.73 -3.41 -3.58
C ALA A 70 -21.01 -4.21 -4.86
N GLY A 71 -22.06 -3.87 -5.62
CA GLY A 71 -22.46 -4.58 -6.82
C GLY A 71 -22.58 -6.08 -6.55
N SER A 72 -21.89 -6.90 -7.32
CA SER A 72 -21.84 -8.35 -7.12
C SER A 72 -20.97 -8.80 -5.93
N CYS A 73 -20.53 -7.89 -5.08
CA CYS A 73 -19.74 -8.12 -3.86
C CYS A 73 -18.35 -8.76 -4.07
N TRP A 74 -17.72 -8.55 -5.21
CA TRP A 74 -16.42 -9.16 -5.50
C TRP A 74 -15.32 -8.63 -4.56
N VAL A 75 -15.35 -7.34 -4.22
CA VAL A 75 -14.40 -6.73 -3.26
C VAL A 75 -14.58 -7.34 -1.88
N SER A 76 -15.82 -7.40 -1.39
CA SER A 76 -16.15 -8.04 -0.11
C SER A 76 -15.75 -9.52 -0.06
N ASP A 77 -15.93 -10.27 -1.15
CA ASP A 77 -15.51 -11.67 -1.25
C ASP A 77 -13.99 -11.81 -1.08
N TRP A 78 -13.24 -10.97 -1.76
CA TRP A 78 -11.79 -11.00 -1.70
C TRP A 78 -11.25 -10.53 -0.33
N LEU A 79 -11.85 -9.51 0.27
CA LEU A 79 -11.52 -9.11 1.63
C LEU A 79 -11.77 -10.24 2.63
N ARG A 80 -12.89 -10.99 2.51
CA ARG A 80 -13.18 -12.16 3.34
C ARG A 80 -12.16 -13.29 3.15
N LYS A 81 -11.74 -13.54 1.91
CA LYS A 81 -10.66 -14.50 1.61
C LYS A 81 -9.31 -14.08 2.21
N CYS A 82 -9.09 -12.78 2.38
CA CYS A 82 -7.95 -12.24 3.12
C CYS A 82 -8.12 -12.27 4.65
N GLY A 83 -9.26 -12.77 5.17
CA GLY A 83 -9.51 -12.90 6.61
C GLY A 83 -10.18 -11.68 7.27
N PHE A 84 -10.68 -10.70 6.49
CA PHE A 84 -11.37 -9.53 7.03
C PHE A 84 -12.88 -9.76 7.17
N THR A 85 -13.49 -9.10 8.15
CA THR A 85 -14.95 -9.08 8.32
C THR A 85 -15.54 -7.95 7.51
N THR A 86 -16.51 -8.26 6.62
CA THR A 86 -17.13 -7.28 5.72
C THR A 86 -18.64 -7.27 5.82
N VAL A 87 -19.21 -6.08 5.59
CA VAL A 87 -20.62 -5.86 5.27
C VAL A 87 -20.66 -5.18 3.90
N ALA A 88 -21.43 -5.72 2.98
CA ALA A 88 -21.63 -5.19 1.65
C ALA A 88 -23.02 -4.53 1.55
N VAL A 89 -23.08 -3.32 0.99
CA VAL A 89 -24.33 -2.60 0.76
C VAL A 89 -24.43 -2.15 -0.69
N ASP A 90 -25.59 -2.38 -1.29
CA ASP A 90 -25.91 -1.89 -2.63
C ASP A 90 -27.41 -1.55 -2.72
N ILE A 91 -27.75 -0.60 -3.59
CA ILE A 91 -29.14 -0.18 -3.79
C ILE A 91 -29.95 -1.19 -4.59
N ALA A 92 -29.28 -2.01 -5.41
CA ALA A 92 -29.89 -3.01 -6.31
C ALA A 92 -30.04 -4.37 -5.61
N VAL A 93 -31.26 -4.82 -5.43
CA VAL A 93 -31.57 -6.13 -4.85
C VAL A 93 -30.95 -7.25 -5.69
N ASP A 94 -30.96 -7.14 -7.01
CA ASP A 94 -30.43 -8.15 -7.92
C ASP A 94 -28.89 -8.31 -7.75
N MET A 95 -28.18 -7.22 -7.49
CA MET A 95 -26.74 -7.25 -7.16
C MET A 95 -26.49 -7.98 -5.84
N MET A 96 -27.31 -7.74 -4.82
CA MET A 96 -27.21 -8.48 -3.54
C MET A 96 -27.54 -9.98 -3.70
N GLN A 97 -28.38 -10.35 -4.65
CA GLN A 97 -28.61 -11.75 -4.98
C GLN A 97 -27.38 -12.42 -5.61
N LEU A 98 -26.66 -11.72 -6.49
CA LEU A 98 -25.36 -12.18 -7.00
C LEU A 98 -24.34 -12.33 -5.86
N GLY A 99 -24.29 -11.35 -4.95
CA GLY A 99 -23.47 -11.41 -3.74
C GLY A 99 -23.79 -12.64 -2.89
N ARG A 100 -25.08 -12.97 -2.73
CA ARG A 100 -25.52 -14.20 -2.03
C ARG A 100 -25.02 -15.47 -2.72
N THR A 101 -25.06 -15.50 -4.04
CA THR A 101 -24.52 -16.63 -4.83
C THR A 101 -23.02 -16.75 -4.61
N ARG A 102 -22.29 -15.64 -4.62
CA ARG A 102 -20.84 -15.59 -4.41
C ARG A 102 -20.43 -16.05 -3.01
N PHE A 103 -21.15 -15.64 -1.98
CA PHE A 103 -20.83 -15.97 -0.58
C PHE A 103 -21.42 -17.32 -0.11
N GLY A 104 -22.35 -17.89 -0.86
CA GLY A 104 -23.12 -19.04 -0.38
C GLY A 104 -24.06 -18.71 0.80
N SER A 105 -24.19 -17.45 1.19
CA SER A 105 -25.03 -16.99 2.31
C SER A 105 -25.46 -15.53 2.13
N ALA A 106 -26.49 -15.11 2.87
CA ALA A 106 -26.93 -13.70 2.91
C ALA A 106 -26.23 -12.89 4.05
N LYS A 107 -25.38 -13.52 4.86
CA LYS A 107 -24.76 -12.86 6.02
C LYS A 107 -23.86 -11.71 5.58
N GLY A 108 -24.13 -10.51 6.08
CA GLY A 108 -23.37 -9.31 5.77
C GLY A 108 -23.69 -8.71 4.39
N LEU A 109 -24.82 -9.08 3.77
CA LEU A 109 -25.36 -8.44 2.58
C LEU A 109 -26.57 -7.59 2.96
N VAL A 110 -26.57 -6.33 2.53
CA VAL A 110 -27.60 -5.34 2.87
C VAL A 110 -28.06 -4.62 1.61
N VAL A 111 -29.37 -4.54 1.39
CA VAL A 111 -29.92 -3.64 0.38
C VAL A 111 -30.08 -2.27 1.03
N GLY A 112 -29.45 -1.24 0.46
CA GLY A 112 -29.47 0.10 1.05
C GLY A 112 -29.00 1.18 0.09
N ASP A 113 -29.49 2.38 0.32
CA ASP A 113 -29.13 3.59 -0.42
C ASP A 113 -27.93 4.26 0.29
N MET A 114 -26.87 4.58 -0.44
CA MET A 114 -25.67 5.22 0.11
C MET A 114 -25.96 6.63 0.64
N GLU A 115 -26.97 7.31 0.12
CA GLU A 115 -27.44 8.60 0.64
C GLU A 115 -28.27 8.48 1.94
N ARG A 116 -28.63 7.25 2.34
CA ARG A 116 -29.33 6.94 3.59
C ARG A 116 -29.02 5.50 4.02
N LEU A 117 -27.86 5.33 4.61
CA LEU A 117 -27.36 4.02 5.02
C LEU A 117 -28.16 3.40 6.18
N PRO A 118 -28.61 2.14 6.08
CA PRO A 118 -29.40 1.47 7.11
C PRO A 118 -28.55 0.94 8.27
N PHE A 119 -27.58 1.70 8.72
CA PHE A 119 -26.67 1.32 9.79
C PHE A 119 -26.69 2.38 10.93
N ALA A 120 -26.39 1.92 12.14
CA ALA A 120 -26.21 2.81 13.28
C ALA A 120 -24.94 3.66 13.11
N ASP A 121 -24.91 4.78 13.83
CA ASP A 121 -23.73 5.64 13.89
C ASP A 121 -22.52 4.88 14.39
N ARG A 122 -21.33 5.21 13.88
CA ARG A 122 -20.05 4.70 14.38
C ARG A 122 -19.93 3.17 14.40
N SER A 123 -20.52 2.50 13.42
CA SER A 123 -20.55 1.04 13.33
C SER A 123 -19.28 0.44 12.73
N PHE A 124 -18.66 1.15 11.78
CA PHE A 124 -17.57 0.60 10.95
C PHE A 124 -16.21 1.23 11.24
N ASP A 125 -15.17 0.40 11.22
CA ASP A 125 -13.79 0.85 11.34
C ASP A 125 -13.26 1.41 10.04
N LYS A 126 -13.61 0.78 8.93
CA LYS A 126 -13.19 1.11 7.58
C LYS A 126 -14.37 1.04 6.62
N ALA A 127 -14.25 1.75 5.50
CA ALA A 127 -15.14 1.59 4.37
C ALA A 127 -14.35 1.66 3.06
N CYS A 128 -14.92 1.12 1.99
CA CYS A 128 -14.41 1.27 0.63
C CYS A 128 -15.56 1.48 -0.35
N CYS A 129 -15.28 2.22 -1.41
CA CYS A 129 -16.18 2.46 -2.53
C CYS A 129 -15.33 2.39 -3.81
N LEU A 130 -15.62 1.42 -4.67
CA LEU A 130 -14.88 1.19 -5.90
C LEU A 130 -15.85 1.22 -7.08
N ASN A 131 -15.64 2.17 -8.00
CA ASN A 131 -16.45 2.32 -9.21
C ASN A 131 -17.97 2.33 -8.94
N ALA A 132 -18.39 3.09 -7.90
CA ALA A 132 -19.80 3.18 -7.51
C ALA A 132 -20.24 4.59 -7.10
N PHE A 133 -19.35 5.42 -6.57
CA PHE A 133 -19.68 6.76 -6.08
C PHE A 133 -20.09 7.71 -7.21
N HIS A 134 -19.58 7.49 -8.42
CA HIS A 134 -19.93 8.28 -9.59
C HIS A 134 -21.40 8.11 -10.06
N HIS A 135 -22.10 7.08 -9.57
CA HIS A 135 -23.54 6.88 -9.79
C HIS A 135 -24.43 7.60 -8.78
N ILE A 136 -23.87 8.19 -7.72
CA ILE A 136 -24.64 8.78 -6.63
C ILE A 136 -25.11 10.20 -7.00
N PRO A 137 -26.42 10.47 -7.03
CA PRO A 137 -26.93 11.80 -7.38
C PRO A 137 -26.53 12.91 -6.39
N ASP A 138 -26.60 12.65 -5.08
CA ASP A 138 -26.26 13.58 -4.02
C ASP A 138 -25.02 13.13 -3.28
N SER A 139 -23.85 13.50 -3.81
CA SER A 139 -22.55 13.15 -3.25
C SER A 139 -22.41 13.58 -1.78
N LEU A 140 -22.90 14.80 -1.47
CA LEU A 140 -22.75 15.35 -0.12
C LEU A 140 -23.62 14.60 0.90
N ALA A 141 -24.84 14.20 0.52
CA ALA A 141 -25.69 13.37 1.37
C ALA A 141 -25.03 12.00 1.63
N ALA A 142 -24.50 11.35 0.59
CA ALA A 142 -23.79 10.08 0.73
C ALA A 142 -22.54 10.19 1.62
N LEU A 143 -21.73 11.23 1.42
CA LEU A 143 -20.54 11.45 2.24
C LEU A 143 -20.87 11.71 3.71
N ARG A 144 -21.98 12.42 4.01
CA ARG A 144 -22.46 12.60 5.39
C ARG A 144 -22.88 11.29 6.03
N GLU A 145 -23.58 10.43 5.30
CA GLU A 145 -23.97 9.11 5.78
C GLU A 145 -22.77 8.20 6.00
N ILE A 146 -21.81 8.18 5.06
CA ILE A 146 -20.55 7.45 5.22
C ILE A 146 -19.81 7.94 6.46
N ARG A 147 -19.72 9.28 6.65
CA ARG A 147 -19.11 9.87 7.85
C ARG A 147 -19.82 9.49 9.13
N ARG A 148 -21.15 9.42 9.13
CA ARG A 148 -21.99 9.06 10.28
C ARG A 148 -21.75 7.64 10.72
N VAL A 149 -21.71 6.69 9.78
CA VAL A 149 -21.56 5.27 10.10
C VAL A 149 -20.13 4.85 10.43
N LEU A 150 -19.14 5.65 10.07
CA LEU A 150 -17.74 5.43 10.43
C LEU A 150 -17.45 5.85 11.89
N LYS A 151 -16.65 5.02 12.58
CA LYS A 151 -16.11 5.33 13.92
C LYS A 151 -15.27 6.63 13.89
N PRO A 152 -14.96 7.24 15.05
CA PRO A 152 -14.20 8.50 15.11
C PRO A 152 -12.85 8.46 14.39
N ASN A 153 -12.17 7.31 14.34
CA ASN A 153 -10.91 7.11 13.63
C ASN A 153 -11.08 6.31 12.32
N GLY A 154 -12.32 6.22 11.83
CA GLY A 154 -12.65 5.50 10.61
C GLY A 154 -12.07 6.17 9.37
N VAL A 155 -11.83 5.37 8.35
CA VAL A 155 -11.30 5.81 7.06
C VAL A 155 -12.10 5.16 5.96
N VAL A 156 -12.44 5.92 4.93
CA VAL A 156 -13.02 5.40 3.69
C VAL A 156 -12.05 5.57 2.53
N PHE A 157 -11.95 4.53 1.73
CA PHE A 157 -11.17 4.47 0.48
C PHE A 157 -12.11 4.63 -0.71
N PHE A 158 -11.71 5.43 -1.68
CA PHE A 158 -12.39 5.61 -2.96
C PHE A 158 -11.44 5.33 -4.11
N SER A 159 -11.92 4.57 -5.10
CA SER A 159 -11.31 4.37 -6.41
C SER A 159 -12.41 4.57 -7.44
N GLU A 160 -12.41 5.71 -8.11
CA GLU A 160 -13.53 6.16 -8.92
C GLU A 160 -13.06 6.70 -10.28
N PRO A 161 -13.89 6.65 -11.31
CA PRO A 161 -13.59 7.29 -12.57
C PRO A 161 -13.69 8.84 -12.43
N GLY A 162 -12.70 9.52 -12.99
CA GLY A 162 -12.55 10.96 -12.96
C GLY A 162 -12.82 11.63 -14.31
N VAL A 163 -11.94 12.56 -14.65
CA VAL A 163 -12.05 13.38 -15.86
C VAL A 163 -12.20 12.55 -17.12
N GLY A 164 -13.17 12.87 -17.94
CA GLY A 164 -13.44 12.24 -19.24
C GLY A 164 -14.38 11.01 -19.17
N HIS A 165 -14.69 10.51 -17.97
CA HIS A 165 -15.53 9.32 -17.81
C HIS A 165 -16.93 9.48 -18.45
N SER A 166 -17.62 10.58 -18.16
CA SER A 166 -18.99 10.83 -18.65
C SER A 166 -19.10 10.86 -20.19
N SER A 167 -18.01 11.10 -20.87
CA SER A 167 -17.92 11.15 -22.34
C SER A 167 -17.42 9.85 -22.99
N GLN A 168 -17.05 8.84 -22.20
CA GLN A 168 -16.65 7.53 -22.75
C GLN A 168 -17.84 6.83 -23.44
N PRO A 169 -17.56 6.05 -24.51
CA PRO A 169 -18.65 5.36 -25.24
C PRO A 169 -19.51 4.47 -24.34
N GLY A 170 -18.90 3.75 -23.38
CA GLY A 170 -19.59 2.90 -22.42
C GLY A 170 -20.54 3.69 -21.52
N SER A 171 -20.06 4.78 -20.90
CA SER A 171 -20.84 5.66 -20.03
C SER A 171 -22.00 6.33 -20.76
N LEU A 172 -21.74 6.82 -21.99
CA LEU A 172 -22.79 7.37 -22.85
C LEU A 172 -23.86 6.34 -23.21
N ALA A 173 -23.45 5.10 -23.50
CA ALA A 173 -24.38 4.01 -23.78
C ALA A 173 -25.18 3.63 -22.53
N ALA A 174 -24.55 3.52 -21.36
CA ALA A 174 -25.20 3.23 -20.09
C ALA A 174 -26.25 4.29 -19.74
N SER A 175 -25.90 5.56 -19.82
CA SER A 175 -26.84 6.66 -19.56
C SER A 175 -28.02 6.69 -20.56
N ARG A 176 -27.75 6.50 -21.87
CA ARG A 176 -28.80 6.55 -22.89
C ARG A 176 -29.72 5.35 -22.85
N ASN A 177 -29.19 4.14 -22.69
CA ASN A 177 -29.96 2.92 -22.79
C ASN A 177 -30.68 2.55 -21.49
N TYR A 178 -30.08 2.90 -20.35
CA TYR A 178 -30.53 2.45 -19.04
C TYR A 178 -30.94 3.59 -18.12
N GLY A 179 -30.47 4.83 -18.37
CA GLY A 179 -30.78 6.00 -17.56
C GLY A 179 -29.93 6.13 -16.29
N VAL A 180 -28.87 5.30 -16.18
CA VAL A 180 -27.94 5.37 -15.04
C VAL A 180 -27.10 6.67 -15.08
N LEU A 181 -26.74 7.15 -13.94
CA LEU A 181 -25.89 8.33 -13.80
C LEU A 181 -24.43 7.93 -13.98
N GLU A 182 -23.73 8.63 -14.86
CA GLU A 182 -22.30 8.41 -15.17
C GLU A 182 -21.57 9.76 -15.02
N LYS A 183 -21.34 10.21 -13.79
CA LYS A 183 -20.64 11.49 -13.54
C LYS A 183 -19.15 11.27 -13.33
N GLU A 184 -18.39 12.34 -13.41
CA GLU A 184 -16.97 12.38 -13.12
C GLU A 184 -16.75 12.70 -11.63
N VAL A 185 -15.82 12.01 -10.98
CA VAL A 185 -15.36 12.35 -9.63
C VAL A 185 -14.15 13.27 -9.76
N LEU A 186 -14.42 14.58 -9.70
CA LEU A 186 -13.38 15.61 -9.81
C LEU A 186 -12.68 15.80 -8.47
N ILE A 187 -11.35 15.71 -8.45
CA ILE A 187 -10.53 15.66 -7.22
C ILE A 187 -10.83 16.83 -6.27
N ASP A 188 -10.73 18.06 -6.75
CA ASP A 188 -10.91 19.24 -5.91
C ASP A 188 -12.34 19.34 -5.35
N GLN A 189 -13.33 19.11 -6.22
CA GLN A 189 -14.74 19.10 -5.81
C GLN A 189 -15.01 18.02 -4.76
N PHE A 190 -14.53 16.81 -5.00
CA PHE A 190 -14.69 15.69 -4.07
C PHE A 190 -14.04 15.97 -2.71
N MET A 191 -12.83 16.53 -2.69
CA MET A 191 -12.17 16.91 -1.45
C MET A 191 -12.94 17.97 -0.67
N ASP A 192 -13.53 18.95 -1.36
CA ASP A 192 -14.36 19.98 -0.73
C ASP A 192 -15.67 19.41 -0.20
N GLU A 193 -16.33 18.52 -0.94
CA GLU A 193 -17.54 17.81 -0.49
C GLU A 193 -17.24 16.92 0.73
N CYS A 194 -16.11 16.23 0.77
CA CYS A 194 -15.68 15.46 1.95
C CYS A 194 -15.50 16.36 3.18
N ARG A 195 -14.86 17.52 3.04
CA ARG A 195 -14.72 18.48 4.14
C ARG A 195 -16.08 19.00 4.60
N ALA A 196 -16.98 19.34 3.67
CA ALA A 196 -18.35 19.79 3.97
C ALA A 196 -19.20 18.69 4.63
N ALA A 197 -18.89 17.41 4.40
CA ALA A 197 -19.48 16.27 5.08
C ALA A 197 -18.91 15.99 6.48
N GLY A 198 -17.84 16.70 6.89
CA GLY A 198 -17.23 16.61 8.22
C GLY A 198 -16.07 15.60 8.33
N PHE A 199 -15.46 15.20 7.22
CA PHE A 199 -14.16 14.51 7.26
C PHE A 199 -13.05 15.49 7.64
N ALA A 200 -12.13 15.06 8.49
CA ALA A 200 -11.05 15.90 9.00
C ALA A 200 -9.92 16.10 7.98
N ASP A 201 -9.60 15.05 7.25
CA ASP A 201 -8.58 15.08 6.18
C ASP A 201 -9.00 14.25 4.98
N VAL A 202 -8.55 14.66 3.81
CA VAL A 202 -8.72 13.92 2.54
C VAL A 202 -7.38 13.84 1.84
N LEU A 203 -6.97 12.63 1.48
CA LEU A 203 -5.68 12.38 0.84
C LEU A 203 -5.88 11.82 -0.56
N LEU A 204 -5.16 12.37 -1.52
CA LEU A 204 -5.00 11.80 -2.85
C LEU A 204 -3.79 10.85 -2.86
N HIS A 205 -3.97 9.68 -3.45
CA HIS A 205 -2.92 8.69 -3.64
C HIS A 205 -2.59 8.57 -5.12
N PRO A 206 -1.59 9.32 -5.64
CA PRO A 206 -1.21 9.25 -7.04
C PRO A 206 -0.69 7.86 -7.39
N ILE A 207 -1.42 7.13 -8.20
CA ILE A 207 -1.08 5.80 -8.68
C ILE A 207 -1.28 5.81 -10.18
N THR A 208 -0.34 5.22 -10.90
CA THR A 208 -0.46 5.06 -12.33
C THR A 208 -1.10 3.71 -12.64
N ASN A 209 -2.16 3.71 -13.41
CA ASN A 209 -2.80 2.49 -13.90
C ASN A 209 -1.99 1.78 -14.99
N VAL A 210 -0.85 2.35 -15.36
CA VAL A 210 0.02 1.82 -16.42
C VAL A 210 1.12 0.99 -15.78
N MET A 211 0.93 -0.30 -15.74
CA MET A 211 1.92 -1.29 -15.28
C MET A 211 2.14 -2.33 -16.39
N PRO A 212 3.37 -2.58 -16.80
CA PRO A 212 4.59 -1.83 -16.48
C PRO A 212 4.66 -0.50 -17.22
N LEU A 213 5.19 0.53 -16.57
CA LEU A 213 5.43 1.83 -17.22
C LEU A 213 6.39 1.72 -18.41
N PHE A 214 7.36 0.82 -18.30
CA PHE A 214 8.32 0.49 -19.36
C PHE A 214 9.01 -0.85 -19.06
N SER A 215 9.55 -1.47 -20.10
CA SER A 215 10.36 -2.68 -19.99
C SER A 215 11.80 -2.35 -20.35
N LEU A 216 12.75 -2.85 -19.55
CA LEU A 216 14.17 -2.62 -19.74
C LEU A 216 14.84 -3.90 -20.22
N GLY A 217 15.57 -3.82 -21.34
CA GLY A 217 16.53 -4.83 -21.74
C GLY A 217 17.79 -4.79 -20.86
N LYS A 218 18.71 -5.76 -21.06
CA LYS A 218 19.95 -5.86 -20.26
C LYS A 218 20.84 -4.61 -20.38
N THR A 219 20.85 -3.97 -21.53
CA THR A 219 21.66 -2.75 -21.79
C THR A 219 21.08 -1.57 -21.02
N GLU A 220 19.79 -1.31 -21.17
CA GLU A 220 19.07 -0.21 -20.50
C GLU A 220 19.10 -0.39 -18.98
N TRP A 221 18.96 -1.64 -18.47
CA TRP A 221 19.11 -1.93 -17.06
C TRP A 221 20.51 -1.56 -16.52
N ARG A 222 21.57 -1.88 -17.27
CA ARG A 222 22.94 -1.51 -16.89
C ARG A 222 23.17 0.01 -16.91
N GLU A 223 22.59 0.71 -17.88
CA GLU A 223 22.63 2.17 -17.95
C GLU A 223 21.88 2.81 -16.79
N TRP A 224 20.67 2.30 -16.47
CA TRP A 224 19.90 2.72 -15.30
C TRP A 224 20.68 2.55 -13.99
N THR A 225 21.32 1.40 -13.78
CA THR A 225 22.12 1.15 -12.57
C THR A 225 23.35 2.02 -12.47
N ARG A 226 24.02 2.29 -13.60
CA ARG A 226 25.15 3.25 -13.68
C ARG A 226 24.68 4.68 -13.37
N TYR A 227 23.56 5.11 -13.92
CA TYR A 227 22.98 6.42 -13.65
C TYR A 227 22.60 6.57 -12.18
N SER A 228 21.98 5.57 -11.60
CA SER A 228 21.66 5.56 -10.16
C SER A 228 22.91 5.59 -9.28
N ALA A 229 23.98 4.92 -9.69
CA ALA A 229 25.28 4.93 -8.98
C ALA A 229 26.00 6.29 -9.13
N SER A 230 25.91 6.94 -10.29
CA SER A 230 26.57 8.24 -10.54
C SER A 230 26.01 9.39 -9.70
N LYS A 231 24.82 9.25 -9.15
CA LYS A 231 24.20 10.22 -8.22
C LYS A 231 24.64 10.06 -6.76
N ARG A 232 25.52 9.10 -6.43
CA ARG A 232 26.06 8.94 -5.07
C ARG A 232 26.75 10.19 -4.53
N PRO A 233 27.62 10.91 -5.28
CA PRO A 233 28.22 12.15 -4.80
C PRO A 233 27.19 13.26 -4.57
N PHE A 234 26.14 13.34 -5.39
CA PHE A 234 25.05 14.30 -5.18
C PHE A 234 24.24 13.99 -3.91
N ARG A 235 24.02 12.72 -3.60
CA ARG A 235 23.42 12.29 -2.31
C ARG A 235 24.32 12.60 -1.11
N ALA A 236 25.64 12.45 -1.25
CA ALA A 236 26.60 12.84 -0.22
C ALA A 236 26.58 14.35 0.02
N MET A 237 26.51 15.15 -1.03
CA MET A 237 26.38 16.61 -0.96
C MET A 237 25.04 17.03 -0.33
N GLN A 238 23.93 16.37 -0.69
CA GLN A 238 22.64 16.58 -0.03
C GLN A 238 22.68 16.22 1.46
N LYS A 239 23.37 15.14 1.83
CA LYS A 239 23.56 14.74 3.23
C LYS A 239 24.36 15.80 4.01
N MET A 240 25.41 16.37 3.39
CA MET A 240 26.20 17.45 3.96
C MET A 240 25.37 18.73 4.14
N TRP A 241 24.63 19.16 3.13
CA TRP A 241 23.72 20.32 3.23
C TRP A 241 22.62 20.12 4.28
N ARG A 242 22.12 18.92 4.43
CA ARG A 242 21.16 18.57 5.46
C ARG A 242 21.74 18.72 6.86
N SER A 243 22.97 18.25 7.09
CA SER A 243 23.65 18.42 8.39
C SER A 243 23.90 19.91 8.70
N VAL A 244 24.19 20.74 7.69
CA VAL A 244 24.32 22.19 7.82
C VAL A 244 22.97 22.83 8.18
N LEU A 245 21.88 22.45 7.53
CA LEU A 245 20.53 22.97 7.81
C LEU A 245 20.02 22.53 9.20
N GLU A 246 20.35 21.32 9.64
CA GLU A 246 20.05 20.82 10.98
C GLU A 246 20.81 21.62 12.06
N LEU A 247 22.07 22.01 11.81
CA LEU A 247 22.89 22.86 12.69
C LEU A 247 22.30 24.26 12.90
N PHE A 248 21.59 24.79 11.90
CA PHE A 248 20.91 26.09 11.96
C PHE A 248 19.43 26.02 12.38
N GLY A 249 18.96 24.85 12.87
CA GLY A 249 17.59 24.69 13.32
C GLY A 249 16.54 24.68 12.19
N LEU A 250 16.98 24.60 10.92
CA LEU A 250 16.14 24.62 9.73
C LEU A 250 15.77 23.20 9.26
N GLY A 251 15.94 22.20 10.12
CA GLY A 251 15.77 20.75 9.81
C GLY A 251 14.38 20.26 9.42
N LYS A 252 13.42 21.14 9.20
CA LYS A 252 12.10 20.78 8.64
C LYS A 252 12.09 20.54 7.11
N GLY A 253 13.23 20.77 6.44
CA GLY A 253 13.35 20.70 4.98
C GLY A 253 13.25 19.30 4.34
N HIS A 254 13.34 18.23 5.12
CA HIS A 254 13.33 16.88 4.55
C HIS A 254 11.93 16.41 4.12
N MET A 255 10.90 16.79 4.86
CA MET A 255 9.51 16.54 4.46
C MET A 255 9.14 17.33 3.20
N LEU A 256 9.58 18.59 3.12
CA LEU A 256 9.30 19.46 1.98
C LEU A 256 9.89 18.96 0.65
N PHE A 257 11.03 18.27 0.66
CA PHE A 257 11.63 17.74 -0.58
C PHE A 257 10.91 16.48 -1.09
N GLU A 258 10.57 15.54 -0.21
CA GLU A 258 9.78 14.35 -0.58
C GLU A 258 8.36 14.74 -1.01
N GLU A 259 7.76 15.71 -0.35
CA GLU A 259 6.44 16.26 -0.72
C GLU A 259 6.52 17.04 -2.04
N ALA A 260 7.51 17.91 -2.22
CA ALA A 260 7.71 18.65 -3.46
C ALA A 260 8.02 17.73 -4.65
N PHE A 261 8.77 16.64 -4.43
CA PHE A 261 9.02 15.62 -5.46
C PHE A 261 7.74 14.86 -5.78
N ALA A 262 6.97 14.44 -4.77
CA ALA A 262 5.69 13.76 -4.97
C ALA A 262 4.69 14.66 -5.70
N ILE A 263 4.61 15.95 -5.35
CA ILE A 263 3.77 16.94 -6.03
C ILE A 263 4.20 17.13 -7.49
N ARG A 264 5.52 17.21 -7.75
CA ARG A 264 6.04 17.32 -9.12
C ARG A 264 5.73 16.07 -9.94
N LEU A 265 5.95 14.89 -9.36
CA LEU A 265 5.60 13.62 -9.99
C LEU A 265 4.09 13.52 -10.23
N ALA A 266 3.27 13.93 -9.26
CA ALA A 266 1.82 13.98 -9.41
C ALA A 266 1.39 14.92 -10.55
N ARG A 267 2.05 16.09 -10.71
CA ARG A 267 1.77 17.01 -11.83
C ARG A 267 2.15 16.43 -13.19
N GLU A 268 3.28 15.75 -13.28
CA GLU A 268 3.71 15.08 -14.53
C GLU A 268 2.79 13.91 -14.88
N LEU A 269 2.17 13.29 -13.88
CA LEU A 269 1.19 12.21 -14.01
C LEU A 269 -0.26 12.70 -13.93
N GLN A 270 -0.48 14.01 -13.82
CA GLN A 270 -1.80 14.62 -13.58
C GLN A 270 -2.91 14.06 -14.49
N PRO A 271 -2.73 13.95 -15.82
CA PRO A 271 -3.79 13.42 -16.68
C PRO A 271 -4.21 11.99 -16.30
N VAL A 272 -3.25 11.16 -15.88
CA VAL A 272 -3.52 9.77 -15.47
C VAL A 272 -4.20 9.72 -14.11
N VAL A 273 -3.78 10.57 -13.17
CA VAL A 273 -4.36 10.65 -11.82
C VAL A 273 -5.78 11.21 -11.87
N GLU A 274 -6.05 12.19 -12.74
CA GLU A 274 -7.37 12.80 -12.88
C GLU A 274 -8.40 11.88 -13.55
N THR A 275 -7.97 10.95 -14.40
CA THR A 275 -8.89 9.99 -15.06
C THR A 275 -9.37 8.88 -14.12
N HIS A 276 -8.58 8.54 -13.11
CA HIS A 276 -8.96 7.52 -12.10
C HIS A 276 -8.39 7.86 -10.72
N PRO A 277 -8.95 8.87 -10.02
CA PRO A 277 -8.48 9.29 -8.73
C PRO A 277 -8.71 8.23 -7.65
N ILE A 278 -7.65 7.96 -6.87
CA ILE A 278 -7.70 7.13 -5.68
C ILE A 278 -7.52 8.02 -4.46
N MET A 279 -8.51 8.04 -3.59
CA MET A 279 -8.56 8.96 -2.45
C MET A 279 -8.96 8.24 -1.16
N THR A 280 -8.55 8.81 -0.02
CA THR A 280 -9.07 8.41 1.29
C THR A 280 -9.60 9.63 2.04
N ALA A 281 -10.76 9.47 2.70
CA ALA A 281 -11.29 10.45 3.62
C ALA A 281 -11.24 9.92 5.06
N HIS A 282 -10.73 10.73 5.96
CA HIS A 282 -10.43 10.36 7.35
C HIS A 282 -11.37 11.10 8.31
N CYS A 283 -11.97 10.36 9.23
CA CYS A 283 -12.86 10.90 10.27
C CYS A 283 -12.11 11.70 11.35
N SER A 284 -10.83 11.45 11.54
CA SER A 284 -9.93 12.20 12.40
C SER A 284 -8.77 12.76 11.60
N ARG A 285 -8.03 13.72 12.18
CA ARG A 285 -6.85 14.28 11.53
C ARG A 285 -5.86 13.16 11.20
N TYR A 286 -5.45 13.10 9.94
CA TYR A 286 -4.44 12.15 9.50
C TYR A 286 -3.08 12.53 10.09
N VAL A 287 -2.58 11.67 10.93
CA VAL A 287 -1.19 11.74 11.36
C VAL A 287 -0.43 10.76 10.48
N ARG A 288 0.41 11.30 9.60
CA ARG A 288 1.27 10.44 8.77
C ARG A 288 2.01 9.48 9.71
N PRO A 289 1.89 8.17 9.54
CA PRO A 289 2.66 7.23 10.34
C PRO A 289 4.13 7.62 10.25
N ALA A 290 4.81 7.75 11.38
CA ALA A 290 6.26 7.89 11.36
C ALA A 290 6.80 6.79 10.46
N ARG A 291 7.65 7.17 9.48
CA ARG A 291 8.20 6.18 8.55
C ARG A 291 8.83 5.06 9.38
N VAL A 292 8.25 3.89 9.29
CA VAL A 292 8.82 2.70 9.93
C VAL A 292 10.15 2.44 9.24
N VAL A 293 11.24 2.73 9.92
CA VAL A 293 12.58 2.57 9.39
C VAL A 293 13.31 1.55 10.25
N ASP A 294 13.49 0.37 9.70
CA ASP A 294 14.38 -0.63 10.27
C ASP A 294 15.81 -0.27 9.90
N ARG A 295 16.59 0.22 10.86
CA ARG A 295 18.01 0.58 10.69
C ARG A 295 18.83 0.16 11.88
N ALA A 296 20.06 -0.26 11.58
CA ALA A 296 21.06 -0.58 12.59
C ALA A 296 22.41 0.02 12.23
N ALA A 297 23.19 0.38 13.26
CA ALA A 297 24.62 0.48 13.15
C ALA A 297 25.23 -0.78 13.78
N ILE A 298 26.15 -1.42 13.08
CA ILE A 298 26.78 -2.67 13.47
C ILE A 298 28.27 -2.41 13.66
N GLU A 299 28.76 -2.55 14.89
CA GLU A 299 30.16 -2.44 15.23
C GLU A 299 30.70 -3.83 15.59
N LEU A 300 31.83 -4.19 15.00
CA LEU A 300 32.54 -5.42 15.32
C LEU A 300 33.61 -5.06 16.35
N ALA A 301 33.42 -5.52 17.59
CA ALA A 301 34.25 -5.13 18.71
C ALA A 301 35.58 -5.92 18.71
N ASP A 302 35.54 -7.19 18.31
CA ASP A 302 36.72 -8.05 18.28
C ASP A 302 36.54 -9.11 17.20
N ALA A 303 37.46 -9.15 16.23
CA ALA A 303 37.42 -10.12 15.13
C ALA A 303 38.81 -10.38 14.60
N PRO A 304 39.20 -11.66 14.43
CA PRO A 304 40.50 -12.03 13.90
C PRO A 304 40.60 -11.72 12.41
N ALA A 305 41.70 -11.12 11.97
CA ALA A 305 42.02 -10.96 10.55
C ALA A 305 42.45 -12.31 9.91
N ARG A 306 42.86 -13.31 10.72
CA ARG A 306 43.28 -14.64 10.30
C ARG A 306 42.72 -15.68 11.22
N ALA A 307 42.28 -16.80 10.63
CA ALA A 307 41.79 -17.96 11.39
C ALA A 307 42.07 -19.24 10.66
N ARG A 308 41.99 -20.37 11.37
CA ARG A 308 42.13 -21.68 10.76
C ARG A 308 40.89 -22.05 9.96
N ALA A 309 41.06 -22.61 8.77
CA ALA A 309 39.97 -23.17 7.98
C ALA A 309 39.21 -24.26 8.77
N ALA A 310 37.90 -24.39 8.56
CA ALA A 310 37.01 -25.29 9.28
C ALA A 310 36.98 -25.10 10.81
N SER A 311 37.52 -24.01 11.35
CA SER A 311 37.40 -23.68 12.77
C SER A 311 36.13 -22.85 13.06
N THR A 312 35.80 -22.69 14.35
CA THR A 312 34.78 -21.77 14.80
C THR A 312 35.43 -20.56 15.46
N VAL A 313 35.04 -19.37 15.05
CA VAL A 313 35.44 -18.12 15.69
C VAL A 313 34.25 -17.52 16.44
N LEU A 314 34.52 -16.97 17.62
CA LEU A 314 33.50 -16.23 18.37
C LEU A 314 33.69 -14.74 18.09
N LEU A 315 32.69 -14.12 17.50
CA LEU A 315 32.71 -12.71 17.16
C LEU A 315 31.78 -11.93 18.09
N ARG A 316 32.29 -10.80 18.60
CA ARG A 316 31.51 -9.90 19.44
C ARG A 316 31.08 -8.67 18.64
N LEU A 317 29.77 -8.41 18.60
CA LEU A 317 29.20 -7.30 17.87
C LEU A 317 28.37 -6.43 18.83
N ARG A 318 28.48 -5.12 18.63
CA ARG A 318 27.57 -4.13 19.22
C ARG A 318 26.59 -3.66 18.16
N LEU A 319 25.31 -3.80 18.46
CA LEU A 319 24.21 -3.45 17.58
C LEU A 319 23.47 -2.24 18.15
N THR A 320 23.40 -1.15 17.41
CA THR A 320 22.65 0.05 17.78
C THR A 320 21.42 0.20 16.91
N ASN A 321 20.26 0.33 17.52
CA ASN A 321 19.04 0.61 16.78
C ASN A 321 19.00 2.09 16.36
N THR A 322 19.32 2.37 15.10
CA THR A 322 19.26 3.71 14.50
C THR A 322 17.96 3.96 13.74
N GLY A 323 17.02 2.99 13.80
CA GLY A 323 15.70 3.07 13.21
C GLY A 323 14.64 3.70 14.11
N SER A 324 13.40 3.53 13.72
CA SER A 324 12.23 4.04 14.44
C SER A 324 11.38 2.95 15.08
N THR A 325 11.71 1.68 14.85
CA THR A 325 11.00 0.50 15.39
C THR A 325 11.74 -0.08 16.58
N THR A 326 11.02 -0.64 17.53
CA THR A 326 11.60 -1.53 18.54
C THR A 326 11.78 -2.91 17.92
N TRP A 327 13.00 -3.47 18.02
CA TRP A 327 13.25 -4.84 17.59
C TRP A 327 12.64 -5.82 18.58
N ASN A 328 12.04 -6.92 18.07
CA ASN A 328 11.42 -8.01 18.86
C ASN A 328 10.21 -7.61 19.73
N GLU A 329 9.54 -6.48 19.49
CA GLU A 329 8.33 -6.12 20.23
C GLU A 329 7.07 -6.45 19.41
N SER A 330 6.66 -5.72 18.45
CA SER A 330 5.34 -5.89 17.79
C SER A 330 5.38 -5.82 16.28
N GLY A 331 6.29 -6.49 15.66
CA GLY A 331 6.42 -6.37 14.19
C GLY A 331 7.21 -7.51 13.54
N GLY A 332 7.31 -8.64 14.23
CA GLY A 332 8.09 -9.79 13.80
C GLY A 332 9.49 -9.84 14.41
N GLU A 333 10.03 -11.02 14.47
CA GLU A 333 11.33 -11.30 15.07
C GLU A 333 12.46 -10.67 14.25
N VAL A 334 13.35 -9.94 14.92
CA VAL A 334 14.57 -9.40 14.33
C VAL A 334 15.76 -10.25 14.79
N ARG A 335 16.57 -10.69 13.84
CA ARG A 335 17.79 -11.48 14.10
C ARG A 335 19.01 -10.82 13.49
N LEU A 336 20.18 -11.11 14.03
CA LEU A 336 21.43 -10.86 13.33
C LEU A 336 21.60 -11.92 12.24
N GLY A 337 21.71 -11.47 11.00
CA GLY A 337 22.02 -12.29 9.84
C GLY A 337 23.46 -12.12 9.41
N VAL A 338 24.13 -13.23 9.15
CA VAL A 338 25.46 -13.23 8.55
C VAL A 338 25.37 -13.88 7.18
N GLN A 339 25.91 -13.22 6.17
CA GLN A 339 26.03 -13.74 4.82
C GLN A 339 27.50 -14.06 4.56
N LEU A 340 27.74 -15.19 3.91
CA LEU A 340 29.07 -15.56 3.43
C LEU A 340 29.24 -15.09 1.99
N ALA A 341 30.32 -14.37 1.70
CA ALA A 341 30.69 -13.93 0.36
C ALA A 341 32.12 -14.32 0.00
N ASN A 342 32.41 -14.33 -1.30
CA ASN A 342 33.79 -14.50 -1.79
C ASN A 342 34.53 -13.13 -1.82
N ALA A 343 35.78 -13.14 -2.23
CA ALA A 343 36.64 -11.96 -2.30
C ALA A 343 36.07 -10.87 -3.25
N GLU A 344 35.35 -11.27 -4.28
CA GLU A 344 34.70 -10.38 -5.26
C GLU A 344 33.34 -9.85 -4.78
N ASN A 345 32.96 -10.13 -3.52
CA ASN A 345 31.69 -9.72 -2.90
C ASN A 345 30.44 -10.39 -3.49
N HIS A 346 30.59 -11.55 -4.12
CA HIS A 346 29.45 -12.39 -4.51
C HIS A 346 28.98 -13.21 -3.30
N ILE A 347 27.70 -13.14 -2.98
CA ILE A 347 27.12 -13.88 -1.88
C ILE A 347 27.08 -15.39 -2.23
N ILE A 348 27.78 -16.20 -1.44
CA ILE A 348 27.82 -17.67 -1.54
C ILE A 348 26.67 -18.28 -0.75
N ASP A 349 26.46 -17.78 0.48
CA ASP A 349 25.34 -18.18 1.33
C ASP A 349 24.74 -16.96 2.01
N ARG A 350 23.48 -16.68 1.67
CA ARG A 350 22.74 -15.55 2.23
C ARG A 350 22.23 -15.80 3.66
N ASN A 351 22.11 -17.04 4.04
CA ASN A 351 21.57 -17.45 5.33
C ASN A 351 22.62 -18.19 6.20
N TYR A 352 23.88 -17.83 6.05
CA TYR A 352 25.00 -18.52 6.66
C TYR A 352 24.89 -18.65 8.18
N VAL A 353 24.50 -17.57 8.87
CA VAL A 353 24.14 -17.59 10.29
C VAL A 353 22.90 -16.75 10.53
N ARG A 354 22.02 -17.22 11.42
CA ARG A 354 20.88 -16.52 11.97
C ARG A 354 20.98 -16.57 13.49
N HIS A 355 21.32 -15.44 14.11
CA HIS A 355 21.50 -15.38 15.56
C HIS A 355 20.38 -14.53 16.20
N PRO A 356 19.68 -15.02 17.25
CA PRO A 356 18.67 -14.27 17.94
C PRO A 356 19.29 -13.07 18.68
N LEU A 357 18.53 -12.01 18.84
CA LEU A 357 18.91 -10.91 19.73
C LEU A 357 18.51 -11.25 21.17
N PRO A 358 19.28 -10.80 22.19
CA PRO A 358 19.03 -11.16 23.58
C PRO A 358 17.70 -10.62 24.12
N ASP A 359 17.30 -9.39 23.73
CA ASP A 359 16.13 -8.69 24.22
C ASP A 359 15.51 -7.76 23.16
N SER A 360 14.41 -7.10 23.51
CA SER A 360 13.88 -6.02 22.69
C SER A 360 14.81 -4.81 22.74
N VAL A 361 15.09 -4.20 21.56
CA VAL A 361 16.00 -3.05 21.45
C VAL A 361 15.22 -1.87 20.84
N GLY A 362 14.87 -0.91 21.70
CA GLY A 362 14.19 0.30 21.30
C GLY A 362 15.05 1.25 20.46
N PRO A 363 14.46 2.27 19.81
CA PRO A 363 15.17 3.30 19.08
C PRO A 363 16.26 3.97 19.95
N ARG A 364 17.46 4.10 19.41
CA ARG A 364 18.67 4.63 20.08
C ARG A 364 19.26 3.74 21.17
N GLN A 365 18.69 2.58 21.43
CA GLN A 365 19.25 1.59 22.36
C GLN A 365 20.26 0.68 21.65
N GLN A 366 21.09 0.02 22.46
CA GLN A 366 22.13 -0.88 22.03
C GLN A 366 21.99 -2.24 22.71
N CYS A 367 22.43 -3.28 22.00
CA CYS A 367 22.69 -4.59 22.60
C CYS A 367 24.02 -5.16 22.10
N GLU A 368 24.61 -6.05 22.87
CA GLU A 368 25.81 -6.80 22.48
C GLU A 368 25.42 -8.26 22.24
N VAL A 369 26.01 -8.86 21.22
CA VAL A 369 25.83 -10.27 20.89
C VAL A 369 27.17 -10.92 20.64
N GLU A 370 27.31 -12.16 21.13
CA GLU A 370 28.46 -13.01 20.83
C GLU A 370 27.98 -14.13 19.89
N VAL A 371 28.57 -14.20 18.70
CA VAL A 371 28.11 -15.08 17.63
C VAL A 371 29.20 -16.06 17.27
N PRO A 372 28.98 -17.36 17.49
CA PRO A 372 29.87 -18.39 16.98
C PRO A 372 29.67 -18.57 15.47
N ILE A 373 30.72 -18.42 14.70
CA ILE A 373 30.72 -18.57 13.25
C ILE A 373 31.66 -19.71 12.85
N GLY A 374 31.09 -20.78 12.29
CA GLY A 374 31.88 -21.82 11.65
C GLY A 374 32.48 -21.29 10.35
N LEU A 375 33.77 -21.39 10.18
CA LEU A 375 34.46 -20.93 8.98
C LEU A 375 34.48 -21.98 7.89
N PRO A 376 34.54 -21.61 6.59
CA PRO A 376 34.65 -22.54 5.49
C PRO A 376 35.89 -23.44 5.59
N PRO A 377 35.84 -24.66 5.04
CA PRO A 377 36.98 -25.57 5.07
C PRO A 377 38.07 -25.23 4.05
N SER A 378 37.81 -24.33 3.11
CA SER A 378 38.77 -23.96 2.08
C SER A 378 39.73 -22.88 2.59
N ILE A 379 41.05 -23.08 2.33
CA ILE A 379 42.06 -22.04 2.57
C ILE A 379 41.85 -20.86 1.61
N GLY A 380 42.12 -19.64 2.06
CA GLY A 380 42.00 -18.44 1.26
C GLY A 380 41.26 -17.34 2.01
N SER A 381 40.65 -16.38 1.30
CA SER A 381 39.91 -15.30 1.90
C SER A 381 38.40 -15.59 1.94
N CYS A 382 37.77 -15.40 3.08
CA CYS A 382 36.33 -15.37 3.20
C CYS A 382 35.84 -14.01 3.70
N ARG A 383 34.71 -13.60 3.21
CA ARG A 383 34.08 -12.33 3.60
C ARG A 383 32.77 -12.62 4.33
N LEU A 384 32.66 -12.09 5.54
CA LEU A 384 31.44 -12.11 6.34
C LEU A 384 30.75 -10.77 6.25
N LYS A 385 29.48 -10.76 5.88
CA LYS A 385 28.64 -9.56 5.83
C LYS A 385 27.55 -9.69 6.88
N PHE A 386 27.57 -8.78 7.83
CA PHE A 386 26.63 -8.69 8.96
C PHE A 386 25.55 -7.68 8.66
N ASP A 387 24.31 -8.06 8.84
CA ASP A 387 23.15 -7.19 8.75
C ASP A 387 22.06 -7.70 9.69
N LEU A 388 21.07 -6.90 9.99
CA LEU A 388 19.88 -7.37 10.67
C LEU A 388 18.82 -7.81 9.65
N VAL A 389 18.00 -8.75 10.05
CA VAL A 389 16.88 -9.24 9.26
C VAL A 389 15.62 -9.28 10.11
N ARG A 390 14.55 -8.67 9.61
CA ARG A 390 13.21 -8.92 10.12
C ARG A 390 12.67 -10.14 9.40
N GLU A 391 12.58 -11.24 10.16
CA GLU A 391 12.23 -12.55 9.60
C GLU A 391 10.91 -12.52 8.82
N GLY A 392 10.93 -13.12 7.63
CA GLY A 392 9.78 -13.14 6.72
C GLY A 392 9.46 -11.80 6.04
N VAL A 393 10.20 -10.72 6.32
CA VAL A 393 9.91 -9.38 5.79
C VAL A 393 11.06 -8.86 4.92
N HIS A 394 12.20 -8.49 5.50
CA HIS A 394 13.33 -7.94 4.76
C HIS A 394 14.64 -7.91 5.55
N TRP A 395 15.75 -7.77 4.84
CA TRP A 395 17.05 -7.39 5.40
C TRP A 395 17.11 -5.87 5.60
N PHE A 396 17.74 -5.41 6.66
CA PHE A 396 17.81 -3.97 6.97
C PHE A 396 18.58 -3.16 5.91
N GLU A 397 19.51 -3.78 5.19
CA GLU A 397 20.17 -3.15 4.04
C GLU A 397 19.17 -2.70 2.97
N THR A 398 18.07 -3.44 2.76
CA THR A 398 17.04 -3.06 1.79
C THR A 398 16.22 -1.85 2.25
N ALA A 399 16.20 -1.57 3.56
CA ALA A 399 15.64 -0.37 4.16
C ALA A 399 16.64 0.79 4.28
N GLY A 400 17.86 0.60 3.78
CA GLY A 400 18.93 1.61 3.75
C GLY A 400 19.84 1.61 4.99
N SER A 401 19.87 0.49 5.74
CA SER A 401 20.91 0.23 6.73
C SER A 401 22.23 -0.09 6.01
N GLU A 402 23.34 0.16 6.64
CA GLU A 402 24.67 -0.10 6.10
C GLU A 402 25.24 -1.37 6.76
N PRO A 403 25.34 -2.51 6.02
CA PRO A 403 25.86 -3.75 6.57
C PRO A 403 27.33 -3.59 6.99
N ARG A 404 27.74 -4.33 8.01
CA ARG A 404 29.14 -4.43 8.39
C ARG A 404 29.81 -5.57 7.65
N VAL A 405 30.95 -5.33 7.03
CA VAL A 405 31.75 -6.35 6.32
C VAL A 405 33.05 -6.60 7.06
N HIS A 406 33.48 -7.84 7.11
CA HIS A 406 34.75 -8.28 7.68
C HIS A 406 35.37 -9.39 6.85
N ASP A 407 36.62 -9.21 6.49
CA ASP A 407 37.41 -10.18 5.74
C ASP A 407 38.32 -10.98 6.69
N ILE A 408 38.33 -12.30 6.51
CA ILE A 408 39.16 -13.24 7.29
C ILE A 408 40.02 -14.05 6.31
N GLU A 409 41.33 -14.06 6.55
CA GLU A 409 42.28 -14.94 5.86
C GLU A 409 42.26 -16.33 6.51
N LEU A 410 41.89 -17.37 5.74
CA LEU A 410 41.79 -18.72 6.22
C LEU A 410 43.10 -19.46 5.95
N THR A 411 43.73 -19.93 7.03
CA THR A 411 44.99 -20.70 6.99
C THR A 411 44.75 -22.20 7.20
N ALA A 412 45.74 -23.01 6.95
CA ALA A 412 45.68 -24.46 7.16
C ALA A 412 45.46 -24.87 8.63
#